data_e298a0fe36a88dae54f57a132b5979f9
#
_entry.id   e298a0fe36a88dae54f57a132b5979f9
#
_cell.length_a   1.000
_cell.length_b   1.000
_cell.length_c   1.000
_cell.angle_alpha   90.00
_cell.angle_beta   90.00
_cell.angle_gamma   90.00
#
_symmetry.space_group_name_H-M   'P 1'
#
loop_
_entity.id
_entity.type
_entity.pdbx_description
1 polymer ?
#
loop_
_entity_poly.entity_id
_entity_poly.type
_entity_poly.pdbx_seq_one_letter_code
_entity_poly.pdbx_strand_id
1 'polypeptide(L)'
;MLSFTKSAVSINGENGIFMLTNNTRTLVKCLCAMMVLAFANGSNSVRASQQDWVQLAVHNFGAPINTMWDEGELTFADDGTMVYCSARADLDAAPGDPKDLYIATFNEKTGSWNEPVNMGEPVNAPPATDVDPLRKGDDREPWITGDGQTIYFKSDRTATTTPRNNNDLFVTHLVNGVWTTPELLPAPISTDAGNEHCPMLLQDGESLCFASARAGGYGQSDIWCAQQDANGTWQNPINQGPNINTAANEFHFTQDTDGVVYFTSNRPGGFGAMDLYSSKQLGPNSWTPAVNLGSQVNTESADMCPALPPGGGTLTWFSNRSDSSFGAFDIFWTNKTNLTSTP
;
A
#
# COMPACT_ATOMS: atom_id res chain seq x y z
N MET A 1 -38.19 -26.80 -4.62
CA MET A 1 -39.17 -25.74 -4.39
C MET A 1 -38.95 -25.24 -2.97
N LEU A 2 -38.19 -24.22 -2.79
CA LEU A 2 -37.97 -23.55 -1.48
C LEU A 2 -38.58 -22.16 -1.58
N SER A 3 -39.60 -21.92 -0.77
CA SER A 3 -40.36 -20.70 -0.68
C SER A 3 -39.56 -19.67 0.13
N PHE A 4 -39.27 -18.52 -0.48
CA PHE A 4 -38.77 -17.35 0.22
C PHE A 4 -39.95 -16.51 0.74
N THR A 5 -40.11 -16.46 2.05
CA THR A 5 -41.00 -15.49 2.70
C THR A 5 -40.29 -14.15 2.85
N LYS A 6 -40.84 -13.11 2.24
CA LYS A 6 -40.45 -11.71 2.45
C LYS A 6 -40.86 -11.29 3.87
N SER A 7 -39.88 -10.97 4.71
CA SER A 7 -40.13 -10.26 5.97
C SER A 7 -40.06 -8.76 5.72
N ALA A 8 -41.13 -8.06 5.88
CA ALA A 8 -41.17 -6.60 5.86
C ALA A 8 -40.72 -6.08 7.23
N VAL A 9 -39.80 -5.13 7.22
CA VAL A 9 -39.36 -4.40 8.42
C VAL A 9 -40.16 -3.11 8.51
N SER A 10 -40.99 -2.96 9.55
CA SER A 10 -41.68 -1.73 9.91
C SER A 10 -40.82 -0.93 10.90
N ILE A 11 -40.52 0.32 10.59
CA ILE A 11 -39.81 1.23 11.47
C ILE A 11 -40.82 2.15 12.13
N ASN A 12 -41.06 1.98 13.43
CA ASN A 12 -41.72 2.98 14.26
C ASN A 12 -40.66 3.61 15.19
N GLY A 13 -40.71 4.94 15.22
CA GLY A 13 -39.69 5.80 15.81
C GLY A 13 -39.51 5.70 17.32
N GLU A 14 -38.44 6.29 17.74
CA GLU A 14 -37.98 6.62 19.10
C GLU A 14 -37.42 5.45 19.95
N ASN A 15 -36.07 5.45 20.08
CA ASN A 15 -35.29 4.66 21.04
C ASN A 15 -35.19 3.14 20.81
N GLY A 16 -34.68 2.71 19.69
CA GLY A 16 -34.46 1.28 19.40
C GLY A 16 -33.05 0.81 19.74
N ILE A 17 -32.92 -0.10 20.70
CA ILE A 17 -31.71 -0.92 20.92
C ILE A 17 -31.80 -2.09 19.95
N PHE A 18 -30.79 -2.24 19.06
CA PHE A 18 -30.70 -3.36 18.13
C PHE A 18 -29.90 -4.51 18.73
N MET A 19 -30.51 -5.70 18.83
CA MET A 19 -29.77 -6.94 19.05
C MET A 19 -29.64 -7.68 17.71
N LEU A 20 -28.42 -7.88 17.26
CA LEU A 20 -28.09 -8.65 16.06
C LEU A 20 -27.55 -10.04 16.43
N THR A 21 -28.07 -11.09 15.78
CA THR A 21 -27.59 -12.46 15.93
C THR A 21 -26.32 -12.71 15.12
N ASN A 22 -25.53 -13.69 15.57
CA ASN A 22 -24.12 -13.92 15.19
C ASN A 22 -23.77 -14.10 13.69
N ASN A 23 -24.71 -14.20 12.77
CA ASN A 23 -24.44 -14.47 11.36
C ASN A 23 -24.44 -13.22 10.44
N THR A 24 -24.68 -12.03 10.99
CA THR A 24 -24.70 -10.77 10.21
C THR A 24 -23.54 -9.82 10.52
N ARG A 25 -22.62 -10.23 11.37
CA ARG A 25 -21.54 -9.34 11.85
C ARG A 25 -20.57 -8.87 10.78
N THR A 26 -20.29 -9.69 9.75
CA THR A 26 -19.30 -9.35 8.71
C THR A 26 -19.83 -8.34 7.69
N LEU A 27 -21.12 -8.40 7.34
CA LEU A 27 -21.70 -7.45 6.37
C LEU A 27 -22.01 -6.07 6.96
N VAL A 28 -22.24 -5.99 8.28
CA VAL A 28 -22.56 -4.72 8.95
C VAL A 28 -21.31 -3.88 9.22
N LYS A 29 -20.15 -4.50 9.35
CA LYS A 29 -18.87 -3.80 9.60
C LYS A 29 -18.47 -2.82 8.49
N CYS A 30 -18.74 -3.17 7.22
CA CYS A 30 -18.46 -2.27 6.10
C CYS A 30 -19.51 -1.15 5.92
N LEU A 31 -20.77 -1.37 6.36
CA LEU A 31 -21.80 -0.35 6.19
C LEU A 31 -21.79 0.73 7.28
N CYS A 32 -21.34 0.43 8.51
CA CYS A 32 -21.33 1.42 9.60
C CYS A 32 -20.27 2.53 9.42
N ALA A 33 -19.14 2.24 8.79
CA ALA A 33 -18.13 3.27 8.49
C ALA A 33 -18.63 4.31 7.48
N MET A 34 -19.59 3.95 6.59
CA MET A 34 -20.16 4.86 5.60
C MET A 34 -21.33 5.70 6.12
N MET A 35 -22.02 5.30 7.19
CA MET A 35 -23.22 6.04 7.68
C MET A 35 -22.89 7.19 8.65
N VAL A 36 -21.74 7.20 9.31
CA VAL A 36 -21.43 8.23 10.31
C VAL A 36 -21.00 9.55 9.68
N LEU A 37 -20.47 9.55 8.45
CA LEU A 37 -20.12 10.78 7.72
C LEU A 37 -21.32 11.56 7.14
N ALA A 38 -22.52 10.94 7.05
CA ALA A 38 -23.69 11.56 6.45
C ALA A 38 -24.53 12.41 7.42
N PHE A 39 -24.32 12.37 8.73
CA PHE A 39 -25.18 13.04 9.72
C PHE A 39 -24.60 14.30 10.38
N ALA A 40 -23.40 14.75 10.01
CA ALA A 40 -22.74 15.90 10.65
C ALA A 40 -23.11 17.27 10.06
N ASN A 41 -23.83 17.36 8.93
CA ASN A 41 -24.26 18.65 8.36
C ASN A 41 -25.74 18.66 8.06
N GLY A 42 -26.46 19.50 8.80
CA GLY A 42 -27.91 19.68 8.74
C GLY A 42 -28.42 20.13 7.38
N SER A 43 -29.50 19.48 7.00
CA SER A 43 -30.60 19.91 6.14
C SER A 43 -30.30 20.84 4.96
N ASN A 44 -30.13 20.26 3.79
CA ASN A 44 -30.79 20.68 2.57
C ASN A 44 -30.85 19.48 1.60
N SER A 45 -32.05 18.95 1.36
CA SER A 45 -32.27 17.87 0.40
C SER A 45 -32.09 18.41 -1.03
N VAL A 46 -30.87 18.45 -1.52
CA VAL A 46 -30.61 18.56 -2.95
C VAL A 46 -30.56 17.12 -3.49
N ARG A 47 -31.47 16.78 -4.38
CA ARG A 47 -31.34 15.58 -5.20
C ARG A 47 -30.11 15.76 -6.08
N ALA A 48 -28.99 15.17 -5.66
CA ALA A 48 -27.82 15.05 -6.50
C ALA A 48 -28.18 14.22 -7.74
N SER A 49 -27.87 14.71 -8.92
CA SER A 49 -28.04 13.96 -10.16
C SER A 49 -27.04 12.78 -10.16
N GLN A 50 -27.33 11.74 -10.95
CA GLN A 50 -26.46 10.56 -11.05
C GLN A 50 -25.00 10.93 -11.47
N GLN A 51 -24.80 12.12 -12.02
CA GLN A 51 -23.51 12.67 -12.43
C GLN A 51 -22.66 13.21 -11.25
N ASP A 52 -23.30 13.60 -10.14
CA ASP A 52 -22.62 14.15 -8.96
C ASP A 52 -21.98 13.05 -8.10
N TRP A 53 -22.43 11.80 -8.24
CA TRP A 53 -21.84 10.65 -7.54
C TRP A 53 -20.51 10.19 -8.13
N VAL A 54 -20.22 10.50 -9.37
CA VAL A 54 -18.98 10.15 -10.07
C VAL A 54 -17.82 11.01 -9.59
N GLN A 55 -18.08 12.22 -9.11
CA GLN A 55 -17.06 13.16 -8.62
C GLN A 55 -16.61 12.91 -7.17
N LEU A 56 -17.27 12.00 -6.44
CA LEU A 56 -16.92 11.62 -5.06
C LEU A 56 -16.14 10.30 -5.00
N ALA A 57 -15.50 9.89 -6.08
CA ALA A 57 -14.90 8.56 -6.19
C ALA A 57 -13.55 8.43 -5.48
N VAL A 58 -12.84 9.53 -5.21
CA VAL A 58 -11.51 9.54 -4.59
C VAL A 58 -11.54 10.36 -3.30
N HIS A 59 -10.95 9.81 -2.24
CA HIS A 59 -10.95 10.42 -0.92
C HIS A 59 -9.51 10.52 -0.39
N ASN A 60 -9.19 11.66 0.23
CA ASN A 60 -7.98 11.83 1.01
C ASN A 60 -8.16 11.17 2.39
N PHE A 61 -7.12 10.50 2.91
CA PHE A 61 -7.16 9.87 4.25
C PHE A 61 -7.34 10.90 5.36
N GLY A 62 -6.83 12.11 5.18
CA GLY A 62 -6.89 13.15 6.20
C GLY A 62 -5.97 12.90 7.40
N ALA A 63 -6.03 13.83 8.37
CA ALA A 63 -5.30 13.67 9.61
C ALA A 63 -5.89 12.53 10.47
N PRO A 64 -5.07 11.82 11.28
CA PRO A 64 -3.67 12.08 11.55
C PRO A 64 -2.69 11.40 10.57
N ILE A 65 -3.21 10.69 9.55
CA ILE A 65 -2.36 9.96 8.60
C ILE A 65 -1.64 10.95 7.69
N ASN A 66 -2.38 11.76 6.93
CA ASN A 66 -1.79 12.81 6.09
C ASN A 66 -1.46 14.04 6.93
N THR A 67 -0.25 14.56 6.77
CA THR A 67 0.30 15.70 7.49
C THR A 67 0.89 16.72 6.53
N MET A 68 1.53 17.75 7.04
CA MET A 68 2.26 18.71 6.20
C MET A 68 3.54 18.15 5.56
N TRP A 69 3.89 16.90 5.87
CA TRP A 69 5.04 16.18 5.35
C TRP A 69 4.63 15.21 4.25
N ASP A 70 5.59 14.53 3.65
CA ASP A 70 5.33 13.52 2.61
C ASP A 70 4.99 12.18 3.26
N GLU A 71 3.76 11.74 3.09
CA GLU A 71 3.30 10.40 3.42
C GLU A 71 3.19 9.54 2.17
N GLY A 72 3.43 8.22 2.31
CA GLY A 72 3.25 7.32 1.19
C GLY A 72 3.68 5.89 1.47
N GLU A 73 3.72 5.10 0.40
CA GLU A 73 4.24 3.74 0.39
C GLU A 73 3.68 2.91 1.54
N LEU A 74 2.39 2.60 1.47
CA LEU A 74 1.64 1.98 2.57
C LEU A 74 1.31 0.52 2.28
N THR A 75 1.04 -0.23 3.34
CA THR A 75 0.63 -1.62 3.31
C THR A 75 -0.27 -1.94 4.51
N PHE A 76 -1.01 -3.05 4.45
CA PHE A 76 -1.95 -3.44 5.50
C PHE A 76 -1.77 -4.91 5.90
N ALA A 77 -1.87 -5.18 7.20
CA ALA A 77 -2.13 -6.52 7.72
C ALA A 77 -3.64 -6.83 7.70
N ASP A 78 -4.01 -8.10 7.87
CA ASP A 78 -5.41 -8.56 7.82
C ASP A 78 -6.30 -7.98 8.93
N ASP A 79 -5.72 -7.58 10.05
CA ASP A 79 -6.42 -6.92 11.15
C ASP A 79 -6.66 -5.42 10.92
N GLY A 80 -6.20 -4.88 9.78
CA GLY A 80 -6.30 -3.46 9.41
C GLY A 80 -5.17 -2.59 9.94
N THR A 81 -4.17 -3.17 10.59
CA THR A 81 -2.93 -2.44 10.93
C THR A 81 -2.25 -1.98 9.65
N MET A 82 -1.97 -0.69 9.55
CA MET A 82 -1.27 -0.06 8.43
C MET A 82 0.17 0.23 8.80
N VAL A 83 1.10 -0.09 7.91
CA VAL A 83 2.50 0.37 7.96
C VAL A 83 2.73 1.25 6.73
N TYR A 84 3.36 2.39 6.91
CA TYR A 84 3.64 3.35 5.84
C TYR A 84 4.91 4.13 6.15
N CYS A 85 5.47 4.80 5.14
CA CYS A 85 6.59 5.70 5.37
C CYS A 85 6.13 7.16 5.45
N SER A 86 6.84 7.97 6.25
CA SER A 86 6.60 9.39 6.38
C SER A 86 7.90 10.16 6.61
N ALA A 87 7.96 11.36 6.04
CA ALA A 87 9.03 12.33 6.31
C ALA A 87 8.69 13.26 7.49
N ARG A 88 7.64 12.93 8.29
CA ARG A 88 7.29 13.77 9.45
C ARG A 88 8.45 13.82 10.44
N ALA A 89 8.79 15.04 10.85
CA ALA A 89 9.77 15.25 11.89
C ALA A 89 9.13 14.89 13.23
N ASP A 90 9.50 13.76 13.80
CA ASP A 90 9.23 13.48 15.20
C ASP A 90 10.22 14.26 16.08
N LEU A 91 9.97 14.26 17.41
CA LEU A 91 10.79 15.02 18.36
C LEU A 91 12.29 14.67 18.30
N ASP A 92 12.63 13.51 17.73
CA ASP A 92 14.00 12.99 17.61
C ASP A 92 14.54 13.01 16.16
N ALA A 93 13.72 13.39 15.16
CA ALA A 93 14.16 13.47 13.76
C ALA A 93 14.86 14.81 13.49
N ALA A 94 16.03 14.77 12.85
CA ALA A 94 16.72 15.97 12.39
C ALA A 94 16.07 16.51 11.10
N PRO A 95 16.04 17.84 10.86
CA PRO A 95 15.54 18.39 9.61
C PRO A 95 16.32 17.84 8.42
N GLY A 96 15.61 17.20 7.49
CA GLY A 96 16.19 16.55 6.31
C GLY A 96 16.50 15.08 6.50
N ASP A 97 16.05 14.48 7.61
CA ASP A 97 16.09 13.05 7.79
C ASP A 97 15.27 12.34 6.69
N PRO A 98 15.79 11.23 6.22
CA PRO A 98 15.09 10.34 5.32
C PRO A 98 13.79 9.85 5.97
N LYS A 99 12.93 9.23 5.16
CA LYS A 99 11.65 8.71 5.66
C LYS A 99 11.86 7.53 6.60
N ASP A 100 11.00 7.49 7.60
CA ASP A 100 10.87 6.42 8.58
C ASP A 100 9.59 5.61 8.37
N LEU A 101 9.58 4.38 8.86
CA LEU A 101 8.39 3.55 8.92
C LEU A 101 7.55 3.89 10.16
N TYR A 102 6.25 4.06 9.93
CA TYR A 102 5.23 4.32 10.94
C TYR A 102 4.18 3.20 10.92
N ILE A 103 3.64 2.93 12.09
CA ILE A 103 2.53 2.00 12.27
C ILE A 103 1.29 2.77 12.73
N ALA A 104 0.14 2.48 12.12
CA ALA A 104 -1.15 3.09 12.46
C ALA A 104 -2.23 2.02 12.57
N THR A 105 -3.18 2.24 13.48
CA THR A 105 -4.33 1.36 13.69
C THR A 105 -5.63 2.14 13.59
N PHE A 106 -6.65 1.51 13.02
CA PHE A 106 -7.96 2.13 12.92
C PHE A 106 -8.79 1.84 14.16
N ASN A 107 -9.38 2.88 14.74
CA ASN A 107 -10.26 2.76 15.90
C ASN A 107 -11.73 2.62 15.45
N GLU A 108 -12.23 1.39 15.41
CA GLU A 108 -13.62 1.09 15.02
C GLU A 108 -14.67 1.83 15.85
N LYS A 109 -14.36 2.18 17.11
CA LYS A 109 -15.32 2.85 18.03
C LYS A 109 -15.50 4.32 17.67
N THR A 110 -14.43 4.99 17.26
CA THR A 110 -14.46 6.41 16.89
C THR A 110 -14.62 6.60 15.39
N GLY A 111 -14.40 5.56 14.58
CA GLY A 111 -14.41 5.64 13.11
C GLY A 111 -13.22 6.45 12.56
N SER A 112 -12.10 6.48 13.26
CA SER A 112 -10.93 7.28 12.89
C SER A 112 -9.62 6.51 13.10
N TRP A 113 -8.57 6.93 12.43
CA TRP A 113 -7.22 6.45 12.72
C TRP A 113 -6.75 6.96 14.09
N ASN A 114 -6.07 6.10 14.83
CA ASN A 114 -5.27 6.51 15.98
C ASN A 114 -4.04 7.29 15.49
N GLU A 115 -3.42 8.09 16.38
CA GLU A 115 -2.16 8.76 16.07
C GLU A 115 -1.11 7.73 15.67
N PRO A 116 -0.46 7.89 14.49
CA PRO A 116 0.58 6.97 14.06
C PRO A 116 1.80 6.99 14.97
N VAL A 117 2.43 5.84 15.12
CA VAL A 117 3.60 5.65 15.95
C VAL A 117 4.82 5.37 15.06
N ASN A 118 5.90 6.15 15.22
CA ASN A 118 7.19 5.84 14.64
C ASN A 118 7.66 4.47 15.15
N MET A 119 8.08 3.58 14.28
CA MET A 119 8.52 2.24 14.69
C MET A 119 9.86 2.26 15.43
N GLY A 120 10.63 3.34 15.27
CA GLY A 120 11.90 3.53 16.00
C GLY A 120 12.93 2.43 15.75
N GLU A 121 14.04 2.50 16.49
CA GLU A 121 15.04 1.44 16.48
C GLU A 121 14.47 0.14 17.09
N PRO A 122 14.83 -1.04 16.56
CA PRO A 122 15.82 -1.27 15.51
C PRO A 122 15.24 -1.24 14.08
N VAL A 123 13.92 -1.04 13.90
CA VAL A 123 13.26 -1.10 12.59
C VAL A 123 13.75 0.06 11.72
N ASN A 124 13.57 1.28 12.19
CA ASN A 124 14.12 2.46 11.56
C ASN A 124 15.61 2.57 11.88
N ALA A 125 16.43 2.82 10.86
CA ALA A 125 17.85 3.01 11.06
C ALA A 125 18.09 4.36 11.77
N PRO A 126 19.08 4.45 12.69
CA PRO A 126 19.44 5.74 13.25
C PRO A 126 19.92 6.68 12.14
N PRO A 127 19.69 8.00 12.29
CA PRO A 127 20.13 8.98 11.32
C PRO A 127 21.66 8.94 11.12
N ALA A 128 22.12 9.40 9.94
CA ALA A 128 23.53 9.52 9.65
C ALA A 128 24.24 10.36 10.72
N THR A 129 25.38 9.87 11.19
CA THR A 129 26.19 10.58 12.15
C THR A 129 27.52 11.02 11.51
N ASP A 130 28.24 11.96 12.14
CA ASP A 130 29.60 12.34 11.72
C ASP A 130 30.58 11.14 11.71
N VAL A 131 30.24 10.08 12.45
CA VAL A 131 31.06 8.85 12.55
C VAL A 131 30.68 7.84 11.46
N ASP A 132 29.42 7.87 10.97
CA ASP A 132 28.95 7.02 9.86
C ASP A 132 28.08 7.84 8.88
N PRO A 133 28.74 8.65 8.02
CA PRO A 133 28.04 9.49 7.05
C PRO A 133 27.40 8.69 5.89
N LEU A 134 27.64 7.37 5.83
CA LEU A 134 27.06 6.48 4.81
C LEU A 134 25.73 5.85 5.26
N ARG A 135 25.41 5.95 6.54
CA ARG A 135 24.08 5.62 7.06
C ARG A 135 23.14 6.78 6.78
N LYS A 136 22.26 6.63 5.81
CA LYS A 136 21.25 7.65 5.50
C LYS A 136 19.95 7.42 6.25
N GLY A 137 19.67 6.17 6.67
CA GLY A 137 18.49 5.83 7.45
C GLY A 137 17.19 5.97 6.68
N ASP A 138 17.21 5.86 5.34
CA ASP A 138 16.03 6.02 4.49
C ASP A 138 15.28 4.69 4.39
N ASP A 139 14.36 4.45 5.33
CA ASP A 139 13.55 3.24 5.44
C ASP A 139 12.18 3.46 4.81
N ARG A 140 11.89 2.77 3.71
CA ARG A 140 10.71 3.01 2.86
C ARG A 140 10.10 1.74 2.31
N GLU A 141 8.96 1.93 1.64
CA GLU A 141 8.33 0.91 0.81
C GLU A 141 8.05 -0.37 1.61
N PRO A 142 7.38 -0.25 2.77
CA PRO A 142 7.08 -1.41 3.59
C PRO A 142 6.06 -2.33 2.95
N TRP A 143 6.20 -3.62 3.22
CA TRP A 143 5.18 -4.62 3.00
C TRP A 143 5.04 -5.50 4.25
N ILE A 144 3.88 -5.42 4.92
CA ILE A 144 3.56 -6.25 6.09
C ILE A 144 2.80 -7.49 5.67
N THR A 145 3.13 -8.65 6.24
CA THR A 145 2.37 -9.90 6.04
C THR A 145 0.97 -9.79 6.63
N GLY A 146 0.01 -10.57 6.08
CA GLY A 146 -1.38 -10.54 6.53
C GLY A 146 -1.55 -10.84 8.03
N ASP A 147 -0.71 -11.69 8.61
CA ASP A 147 -0.67 -11.99 10.04
C ASP A 147 -0.05 -10.89 10.91
N GLY A 148 0.49 -9.83 10.30
CA GLY A 148 1.11 -8.71 11.00
C GLY A 148 2.46 -9.03 11.66
N GLN A 149 3.10 -10.17 11.32
CA GLN A 149 4.29 -10.63 12.03
C GLN A 149 5.61 -10.38 11.30
N THR A 150 5.55 -10.01 10.02
CA THR A 150 6.77 -9.80 9.20
C THR A 150 6.61 -8.55 8.36
N ILE A 151 7.64 -7.72 8.31
CA ILE A 151 7.73 -6.56 7.42
C ILE A 151 8.95 -6.71 6.53
N TYR A 152 8.73 -6.64 5.22
CA TYR A 152 9.74 -6.43 4.21
C TYR A 152 9.78 -4.94 3.87
N PHE A 153 10.95 -4.37 3.65
CA PHE A 153 11.06 -2.96 3.31
C PHE A 153 12.38 -2.67 2.60
N LYS A 154 12.45 -1.54 1.95
CA LYS A 154 13.66 -1.00 1.34
C LYS A 154 14.42 -0.15 2.35
N SER A 155 15.73 -0.27 2.36
CA SER A 155 16.61 0.60 3.14
C SER A 155 17.93 0.86 2.43
N ASP A 156 18.50 2.03 2.66
CA ASP A 156 19.88 2.36 2.24
C ASP A 156 20.90 2.15 3.37
N ARG A 157 20.49 1.49 4.49
CA ARG A 157 21.37 1.15 5.60
C ARG A 157 22.49 0.21 5.16
N THR A 158 23.68 0.38 5.73
CA THR A 158 24.81 -0.48 5.46
C THR A 158 24.69 -1.77 6.28
N ALA A 159 24.31 -2.87 5.64
CA ALA A 159 24.24 -4.19 6.30
C ALA A 159 25.58 -4.91 6.40
N THR A 160 26.59 -4.43 5.69
CA THR A 160 27.93 -5.06 5.62
C THR A 160 29.01 -4.01 5.84
N THR A 161 30.26 -4.47 6.10
CA THR A 161 31.44 -3.59 6.23
C THR A 161 31.85 -2.90 4.91
N THR A 162 31.22 -3.28 3.80
CA THR A 162 31.44 -2.64 2.49
C THR A 162 30.24 -1.73 2.21
N PRO A 163 30.43 -0.42 2.12
CA PRO A 163 29.35 0.50 1.79
C PRO A 163 28.76 0.16 0.42
N ARG A 164 27.46 -0.06 0.36
CA ARG A 164 26.70 -0.14 -0.88
C ARG A 164 26.05 1.23 -1.10
N ASN A 165 26.15 1.75 -2.31
CA ASN A 165 25.49 3.01 -2.69
C ASN A 165 24.13 2.74 -3.38
N ASN A 166 23.48 1.65 -3.04
CA ASN A 166 22.21 1.22 -3.59
C ASN A 166 21.25 0.85 -2.46
N ASN A 167 19.97 0.85 -2.80
CA ASN A 167 18.94 0.35 -1.91
C ASN A 167 18.94 -1.18 -1.95
N ASP A 168 18.71 -1.77 -0.79
CA ASP A 168 18.59 -3.21 -0.60
C ASP A 168 17.27 -3.51 0.12
N LEU A 169 16.80 -4.75 0.03
CA LEU A 169 15.62 -5.21 0.74
C LEU A 169 15.98 -5.85 2.07
N PHE A 170 15.24 -5.47 3.09
CA PHE A 170 15.39 -5.97 4.46
C PHE A 170 14.10 -6.63 4.93
N VAL A 171 14.22 -7.48 5.94
CA VAL A 171 13.10 -8.12 6.61
C VAL A 171 13.27 -8.01 8.13
N THR A 172 12.16 -7.76 8.82
CA THR A 172 12.08 -7.79 10.29
C THR A 172 10.86 -8.59 10.73
N HIS A 173 10.94 -9.17 11.91
CA HIS A 173 9.92 -10.06 12.45
C HIS A 173 9.44 -9.58 13.82
N LEU A 174 8.14 -9.70 14.08
CA LEU A 174 7.56 -9.43 15.40
C LEU A 174 7.67 -10.69 16.28
N VAL A 175 8.58 -10.69 17.23
CA VAL A 175 8.82 -11.81 18.15
C VAL A 175 8.50 -11.40 19.58
N ASN A 176 7.54 -12.06 20.20
CA ASN A 176 7.09 -11.72 21.57
C ASN A 176 6.69 -10.24 21.75
N GLY A 177 6.09 -9.63 20.72
CA GLY A 177 5.65 -8.23 20.73
C GLY A 177 6.76 -7.20 20.50
N VAL A 178 7.96 -7.62 20.10
CA VAL A 178 9.10 -6.75 19.80
C VAL A 178 9.61 -7.04 18.38
N TRP A 179 9.79 -6.00 17.58
CA TRP A 179 10.40 -6.11 16.27
C TRP A 179 11.89 -6.43 16.37
N THR A 180 12.34 -7.40 15.60
CA THR A 180 13.76 -7.79 15.54
C THR A 180 14.59 -6.75 14.78
N THR A 181 15.92 -6.77 14.98
CA THR A 181 16.82 -6.03 14.10
C THR A 181 16.64 -6.52 12.66
N PRO A 182 16.42 -5.60 11.70
CA PRO A 182 16.22 -5.99 10.31
C PRO A 182 17.43 -6.73 9.71
N GLU A 183 17.14 -7.77 8.96
CA GLU A 183 18.10 -8.59 8.26
C GLU A 183 18.08 -8.29 6.77
N LEU A 184 19.25 -8.16 6.16
CA LEU A 184 19.37 -8.01 4.70
C LEU A 184 18.89 -9.28 4.01
N LEU A 185 17.97 -9.16 3.05
CA LEU A 185 17.66 -10.28 2.16
C LEU A 185 18.89 -10.59 1.29
N PRO A 186 19.42 -11.83 1.35
CA PRO A 186 20.66 -12.15 0.66
C PRO A 186 20.48 -12.24 -0.86
N ALA A 187 21.58 -12.30 -1.59
CA ALA A 187 21.54 -12.70 -2.99
C ALA A 187 20.80 -14.05 -3.16
N PRO A 188 20.00 -14.23 -4.21
CA PRO A 188 19.90 -13.37 -5.41
C PRO A 188 18.86 -12.25 -5.31
N ILE A 189 18.27 -11.99 -4.13
CA ILE A 189 17.30 -10.91 -3.94
C ILE A 189 18.00 -9.57 -3.97
N SER A 190 18.75 -9.20 -2.93
CA SER A 190 19.56 -7.98 -2.90
C SER A 190 20.90 -8.19 -3.56
N THR A 191 21.28 -7.32 -4.48
CA THR A 191 22.50 -7.43 -5.27
C THR A 191 23.22 -6.10 -5.39
N ASP A 192 24.55 -6.11 -5.56
CA ASP A 192 25.36 -4.89 -5.69
C ASP A 192 24.99 -4.03 -6.91
N ALA A 193 24.38 -4.63 -7.92
CA ALA A 193 24.04 -3.97 -9.20
C ALA A 193 22.54 -3.67 -9.34
N GLY A 194 21.71 -4.13 -8.41
CA GLY A 194 20.26 -4.21 -8.62
C GLY A 194 19.51 -2.95 -8.26
N ASN A 195 19.81 -2.31 -7.15
CA ASN A 195 18.99 -1.25 -6.57
C ASN A 195 17.53 -1.70 -6.39
N GLU A 196 17.31 -2.54 -5.38
CA GLU A 196 16.03 -3.21 -5.14
C GLU A 196 15.06 -2.31 -4.39
N HIS A 197 13.77 -2.37 -4.82
CA HIS A 197 12.68 -1.52 -4.33
C HIS A 197 11.37 -2.29 -4.17
N CYS A 198 10.45 -1.74 -3.38
CA CYS A 198 9.02 -2.10 -3.36
C CYS A 198 8.79 -3.61 -3.20
N PRO A 199 9.29 -4.24 -2.11
CA PRO A 199 9.06 -5.65 -1.86
C PRO A 199 7.57 -5.92 -1.60
N MET A 200 7.09 -7.08 -2.04
CA MET A 200 5.73 -7.53 -1.81
C MET A 200 5.63 -9.04 -1.98
N LEU A 201 4.89 -9.74 -1.12
CA LEU A 201 4.51 -11.12 -1.35
C LEU A 201 3.21 -11.20 -2.16
N LEU A 202 3.16 -12.13 -3.13
CA LEU A 202 1.91 -12.49 -3.81
C LEU A 202 0.96 -13.21 -2.84
N GLN A 203 -0.29 -13.38 -3.27
CA GLN A 203 -1.33 -14.07 -2.49
C GLN A 203 -1.00 -15.54 -2.18
N ASP A 204 0.00 -16.13 -2.86
CA ASP A 204 0.51 -17.47 -2.53
C ASP A 204 1.33 -17.49 -1.23
N GLY A 205 1.74 -16.32 -0.72
CA GLY A 205 2.56 -16.19 0.49
C GLY A 205 4.01 -16.67 0.35
N GLU A 206 4.41 -17.09 -0.85
CA GLU A 206 5.72 -17.71 -1.14
C GLU A 206 6.54 -16.90 -2.16
N SER A 207 5.87 -16.18 -3.06
CA SER A 207 6.50 -15.40 -4.12
C SER A 207 6.76 -13.97 -3.67
N LEU A 208 8.03 -13.61 -3.42
CA LEU A 208 8.46 -12.23 -3.19
C LEU A 208 8.69 -11.53 -4.52
N CYS A 209 7.89 -10.52 -4.80
CA CYS A 209 8.07 -9.62 -5.94
C CYS A 209 8.71 -8.32 -5.49
N PHE A 210 9.49 -7.71 -6.36
CA PHE A 210 10.18 -6.45 -6.10
C PHE A 210 10.58 -5.76 -7.42
N ALA A 211 10.83 -4.47 -7.37
CA ALA A 211 11.36 -3.72 -8.49
C ALA A 211 12.89 -3.72 -8.45
N SER A 212 13.55 -3.88 -9.60
CA SER A 212 15.00 -3.88 -9.69
C SER A 212 15.50 -3.47 -11.07
N ALA A 213 16.60 -2.72 -11.11
CA ALA A 213 17.32 -2.35 -12.33
C ALA A 213 18.36 -3.40 -12.76
N ARG A 214 18.27 -4.64 -12.24
CA ARG A 214 19.19 -5.73 -12.58
C ARG A 214 19.20 -6.05 -14.07
N ALA A 215 20.32 -6.58 -14.55
CA ALA A 215 20.49 -6.95 -15.95
C ALA A 215 19.47 -8.00 -16.41
N GLY A 216 19.01 -7.88 -17.66
CA GLY A 216 18.05 -8.80 -18.28
C GLY A 216 16.60 -8.34 -18.22
N GLY A 217 16.35 -7.10 -17.75
CA GLY A 217 15.05 -6.45 -17.78
C GLY A 217 14.69 -5.85 -19.15
N TYR A 218 13.53 -5.22 -19.20
CA TYR A 218 12.99 -4.54 -20.40
C TYR A 218 13.32 -3.04 -20.36
N GLY A 219 13.48 -2.46 -19.16
CA GLY A 219 13.61 -1.02 -18.98
C GLY A 219 14.62 -0.59 -17.93
N GLN A 220 14.24 0.46 -17.21
CA GLN A 220 15.08 1.03 -16.17
C GLN A 220 14.94 0.24 -14.87
N SER A 221 13.70 0.11 -14.39
CA SER A 221 13.35 -0.72 -13.24
C SER A 221 12.17 -1.59 -13.61
N ASP A 222 12.31 -2.88 -13.46
CA ASP A 222 11.32 -3.90 -13.81
C ASP A 222 10.84 -4.63 -12.55
N ILE A 223 9.65 -5.21 -12.61
CA ILE A 223 9.15 -6.13 -11.59
C ILE A 223 9.71 -7.53 -11.82
N TRP A 224 10.30 -8.07 -10.76
CA TRP A 224 10.86 -9.41 -10.67
C TRP A 224 10.24 -10.15 -9.51
N CYS A 225 10.03 -11.45 -9.62
CA CYS A 225 9.54 -12.27 -8.52
C CYS A 225 10.42 -13.49 -8.29
N ALA A 226 10.64 -13.84 -7.04
CA ALA A 226 11.44 -14.99 -6.60
C ALA A 226 10.65 -15.82 -5.61
N GLN A 227 10.91 -17.14 -5.58
CA GLN A 227 10.36 -18.06 -4.60
C GLN A 227 11.47 -18.66 -3.76
N GLN A 228 11.15 -19.10 -2.56
CA GLN A 228 12.04 -19.94 -1.77
C GLN A 228 11.88 -21.41 -2.16
N ASP A 229 12.97 -22.15 -2.11
CA ASP A 229 12.92 -23.62 -2.19
C ASP A 229 12.47 -24.22 -0.84
N ALA A 230 12.35 -25.55 -0.80
CA ALA A 230 11.93 -26.27 0.40
C ALA A 230 12.88 -26.09 1.62
N ASN A 231 14.05 -25.52 1.43
CA ASN A 231 15.03 -25.22 2.49
C ASN A 231 14.99 -23.74 2.90
N GLY A 232 14.08 -22.93 2.32
CA GLY A 232 14.01 -21.48 2.57
C GLY A 232 15.04 -20.68 1.80
N THR A 233 15.70 -21.24 0.78
CA THR A 233 16.69 -20.53 -0.05
C THR A 233 16.00 -19.82 -1.21
N TRP A 234 16.22 -18.53 -1.36
CA TRP A 234 15.69 -17.74 -2.47
C TRP A 234 16.26 -18.22 -3.81
N GLN A 235 15.36 -18.50 -4.75
CA GLN A 235 15.71 -18.85 -6.11
C GLN A 235 15.95 -17.59 -6.96
N ASN A 236 16.58 -17.73 -8.13
CA ASN A 236 16.82 -16.61 -9.02
C ASN A 236 15.51 -15.92 -9.40
N PRO A 237 15.42 -14.60 -9.24
CA PRO A 237 14.22 -13.84 -9.61
C PRO A 237 13.91 -13.96 -11.11
N ILE A 238 12.62 -14.08 -11.43
CA ILE A 238 12.09 -14.15 -12.78
C ILE A 238 11.44 -12.82 -13.13
N ASN A 239 11.85 -12.22 -14.26
CA ASN A 239 11.21 -11.02 -14.79
C ASN A 239 9.75 -11.28 -15.16
N GLN A 240 8.84 -10.38 -14.80
CA GLN A 240 7.39 -10.58 -14.98
C GLN A 240 6.90 -10.31 -16.42
N GLY A 241 7.82 -10.07 -17.35
CA GLY A 241 7.57 -10.05 -18.79
C GLY A 241 6.90 -8.77 -19.29
N PRO A 242 6.70 -8.68 -20.63
CA PRO A 242 6.35 -7.42 -21.30
C PRO A 242 4.90 -6.96 -21.10
N ASN A 243 4.03 -7.78 -20.49
CA ASN A 243 2.68 -7.36 -20.12
C ASN A 243 2.69 -6.50 -18.85
N ILE A 244 3.71 -6.67 -18.00
CA ILE A 244 3.96 -5.85 -16.80
C ILE A 244 5.06 -4.84 -17.07
N ASN A 245 6.24 -5.28 -17.52
CA ASN A 245 7.45 -4.49 -17.65
C ASN A 245 7.58 -3.88 -19.05
N THR A 246 8.11 -2.66 -19.11
CA THR A 246 8.32 -1.90 -20.35
C THR A 246 9.71 -1.30 -20.41
N ALA A 247 10.00 -0.46 -21.38
CA ALA A 247 11.24 0.32 -21.42
C ALA A 247 11.30 1.45 -20.38
N ALA A 248 10.22 1.64 -19.62
CA ALA A 248 10.09 2.65 -18.58
C ALA A 248 10.45 2.07 -17.20
N ASN A 249 9.88 2.62 -16.13
CA ASN A 249 9.98 2.08 -14.77
C ASN A 249 8.66 1.45 -14.36
N GLU A 250 8.72 0.32 -13.71
CA GLU A 250 7.62 -0.35 -13.04
C GLU A 250 7.97 -0.56 -11.57
N PHE A 251 7.03 -0.15 -10.68
CA PHE A 251 7.20 -0.17 -9.22
C PHE A 251 5.93 -0.61 -8.50
N HIS A 252 6.04 -0.93 -7.18
CA HIS A 252 4.93 -1.07 -6.24
C HIS A 252 3.83 -2.01 -6.74
N PHE A 253 4.16 -3.26 -6.79
CA PHE A 253 3.29 -4.32 -7.29
C PHE A 253 2.47 -4.90 -6.13
N THR A 254 1.13 -4.83 -6.14
CA THR A 254 0.24 -5.42 -5.13
C THR A 254 -0.84 -6.26 -5.79
N GLN A 255 -1.29 -7.35 -5.14
CA GLN A 255 -2.23 -8.32 -5.70
C GLN A 255 -3.47 -8.47 -4.83
N ASP A 256 -4.65 -8.50 -5.45
CA ASP A 256 -5.89 -8.84 -4.76
C ASP A 256 -6.19 -10.35 -4.80
N THR A 257 -7.24 -10.75 -4.06
CA THR A 257 -7.68 -12.14 -3.96
C THR A 257 -8.23 -12.73 -5.26
N ASP A 258 -8.56 -11.88 -6.25
CA ASP A 258 -9.03 -12.29 -7.58
C ASP A 258 -7.86 -12.48 -8.56
N GLY A 259 -6.62 -12.27 -8.10
CA GLY A 259 -5.40 -12.37 -8.89
C GLY A 259 -5.15 -11.16 -9.79
N VAL A 260 -5.83 -10.04 -9.53
CA VAL A 260 -5.53 -8.77 -10.20
C VAL A 260 -4.41 -8.08 -9.45
N VAL A 261 -3.38 -7.67 -10.18
CA VAL A 261 -2.30 -6.85 -9.65
C VAL A 261 -2.50 -5.39 -10.01
N TYR A 262 -2.09 -4.54 -9.10
CA TYR A 262 -2.02 -3.10 -9.28
C TYR A 262 -0.58 -2.67 -9.11
N PHE A 263 -0.10 -1.76 -9.94
CA PHE A 263 1.28 -1.32 -9.93
C PHE A 263 1.44 0.08 -10.53
N THR A 264 2.59 0.69 -10.27
CA THR A 264 2.96 2.03 -10.76
C THR A 264 3.84 1.90 -11.99
N SER A 265 3.61 2.75 -13.01
CA SER A 265 4.50 2.87 -14.16
C SER A 265 4.50 4.28 -14.76
N ASN A 266 5.66 4.70 -15.27
CA ASN A 266 5.78 5.92 -16.09
C ASN A 266 5.88 5.63 -17.59
N ARG A 267 5.27 4.51 -18.02
CA ARG A 267 5.21 4.15 -19.45
C ARG A 267 4.48 5.21 -20.28
N PRO A 268 4.86 5.42 -21.57
CA PRO A 268 4.18 6.36 -22.44
C PRO A 268 2.68 6.08 -22.57
N GLY A 269 1.89 7.16 -22.63
CA GLY A 269 0.43 7.08 -22.81
C GLY A 269 -0.37 7.11 -21.52
N GLY A 270 0.28 7.38 -20.37
CA GLY A 270 -0.37 7.70 -19.10
C GLY A 270 -0.92 9.12 -19.04
N PHE A 271 -1.42 9.50 -17.87
CA PHE A 271 -1.98 10.83 -17.57
C PHE A 271 -0.93 11.77 -16.98
N GLY A 272 0.02 11.24 -16.18
CA GLY A 272 0.96 12.01 -15.41
C GLY A 272 2.40 11.51 -15.42
N ALA A 273 3.14 11.92 -14.42
CA ALA A 273 4.53 11.53 -14.25
C ALA A 273 4.67 10.04 -13.90
N MET A 274 3.75 9.54 -13.08
CA MET A 274 3.57 8.14 -12.69
C MET A 274 2.08 7.85 -12.62
N ASP A 275 1.67 6.70 -13.13
CA ASP A 275 0.27 6.27 -13.16
C ASP A 275 0.11 4.87 -12.58
N LEU A 276 -1.08 4.58 -12.08
CA LEU A 276 -1.49 3.26 -11.65
C LEU A 276 -2.08 2.46 -12.82
N TYR A 277 -1.63 1.22 -12.89
CA TYR A 277 -2.08 0.22 -13.87
C TYR A 277 -2.58 -1.04 -13.16
N SER A 278 -3.38 -1.84 -13.85
CA SER A 278 -3.77 -3.17 -13.41
C SER A 278 -3.51 -4.22 -14.48
N SER A 279 -3.31 -5.47 -14.03
CA SER A 279 -3.19 -6.65 -14.88
C SER A 279 -3.68 -7.87 -14.11
N LYS A 280 -4.19 -8.89 -14.81
CA LYS A 280 -4.68 -10.11 -14.18
C LYS A 280 -3.71 -11.27 -14.40
N GLN A 281 -3.48 -12.02 -13.34
CA GLN A 281 -2.68 -13.23 -13.39
C GLN A 281 -3.38 -14.34 -14.18
N LEU A 282 -2.67 -14.92 -15.14
CA LEU A 282 -3.14 -16.04 -15.98
C LEU A 282 -2.48 -17.37 -15.54
N GLY A 283 -1.38 -17.29 -14.83
CA GLY A 283 -0.57 -18.40 -14.35
C GLY A 283 0.75 -17.89 -13.78
N PRO A 284 1.64 -18.76 -13.28
CA PRO A 284 2.94 -18.34 -12.76
C PRO A 284 3.67 -17.44 -13.77
N ASN A 285 4.07 -16.23 -13.34
CA ASN A 285 4.77 -15.24 -14.17
C ASN A 285 4.08 -14.91 -15.52
N SER A 286 2.76 -15.04 -15.58
CA SER A 286 1.97 -14.79 -16.78
C SER A 286 0.78 -13.88 -16.49
N TRP A 287 0.65 -12.80 -17.24
CA TRP A 287 -0.24 -11.68 -16.98
C TRP A 287 -1.01 -11.26 -18.23
N THR A 288 -2.19 -10.69 -18.06
CA THR A 288 -2.86 -9.94 -19.15
C THR A 288 -2.08 -8.67 -19.48
N PRO A 289 -2.23 -8.09 -20.68
CA PRO A 289 -1.71 -6.75 -20.95
C PRO A 289 -2.17 -5.74 -19.89
N ALA A 290 -1.25 -4.90 -19.41
CA ALA A 290 -1.56 -3.89 -18.40
C ALA A 290 -2.57 -2.85 -18.91
N VAL A 291 -3.50 -2.46 -18.04
CA VAL A 291 -4.53 -1.45 -18.30
C VAL A 291 -4.34 -0.29 -17.35
N ASN A 292 -4.31 0.95 -17.88
CA ASN A 292 -4.29 2.17 -17.06
C ASN A 292 -5.61 2.33 -16.29
N LEU A 293 -5.57 2.68 -15.02
CA LEU A 293 -6.77 2.82 -14.18
C LEU A 293 -7.66 4.03 -14.52
N GLY A 294 -7.21 4.87 -15.47
CA GLY A 294 -7.99 5.99 -16.00
C GLY A 294 -7.91 7.25 -15.14
N SER A 295 -8.51 8.33 -15.67
CA SER A 295 -8.40 9.70 -15.12
C SER A 295 -9.13 9.93 -13.78
N GLN A 296 -9.89 8.97 -13.29
CA GLN A 296 -10.47 9.05 -11.95
C GLN A 296 -9.44 8.74 -10.85
N VAL A 297 -8.46 7.89 -11.16
CA VAL A 297 -7.37 7.51 -10.26
C VAL A 297 -6.12 8.29 -10.63
N ASN A 298 -5.74 8.24 -11.90
CA ASN A 298 -4.52 8.87 -12.42
C ASN A 298 -4.77 10.32 -12.82
N THR A 299 -3.88 11.19 -12.43
CA THR A 299 -3.93 12.64 -12.71
C THR A 299 -2.70 13.07 -13.52
N GLU A 300 -2.56 14.36 -13.81
CA GLU A 300 -1.34 14.91 -14.40
C GLU A 300 -0.11 14.86 -13.47
N SER A 301 -0.34 14.53 -12.21
CA SER A 301 0.68 14.42 -11.16
C SER A 301 1.30 13.01 -11.12
N ALA A 302 1.92 12.65 -10.01
CA ALA A 302 2.37 11.29 -9.76
C ALA A 302 1.37 10.58 -8.85
N ASP A 303 0.79 9.50 -9.34
CA ASP A 303 -0.12 8.61 -8.62
C ASP A 303 0.59 7.25 -8.46
N MET A 304 0.94 6.86 -7.23
CA MET A 304 1.92 5.80 -6.98
C MET A 304 1.55 4.89 -5.82
N CYS A 305 2.23 3.75 -5.75
CA CYS A 305 2.23 2.82 -4.62
C CYS A 305 0.84 2.36 -4.22
N PRO A 306 0.16 1.62 -5.11
CA PRO A 306 -1.15 1.06 -4.79
C PRO A 306 -1.04 0.06 -3.64
N ALA A 307 -1.99 0.10 -2.71
CA ALA A 307 -2.14 -0.88 -1.65
C ALA A 307 -3.60 -1.27 -1.46
N LEU A 308 -3.82 -2.42 -0.87
CA LEU A 308 -5.15 -3.03 -0.71
C LEU A 308 -5.44 -3.24 0.78
N PRO A 309 -6.33 -2.44 1.37
CA PRO A 309 -6.81 -2.72 2.73
C PRO A 309 -7.53 -4.07 2.83
N PRO A 310 -7.60 -4.67 4.02
CA PRO A 310 -8.34 -5.91 4.25
C PRO A 310 -9.78 -5.85 3.72
N GLY A 311 -10.24 -6.96 3.15
CA GLY A 311 -11.56 -7.06 2.52
C GLY A 311 -11.57 -6.72 1.03
N GLY A 312 -10.46 -6.20 0.47
CA GLY A 312 -10.19 -6.12 -0.97
C GLY A 312 -11.13 -5.23 -1.79
N GLY A 313 -12.07 -4.51 -1.15
CA GLY A 313 -13.04 -3.64 -1.82
C GLY A 313 -12.52 -2.22 -2.12
N THR A 314 -11.37 -1.88 -1.58
CA THR A 314 -10.78 -0.54 -1.65
C THR A 314 -9.39 -0.61 -2.27
N LEU A 315 -9.02 0.40 -3.05
CA LEU A 315 -7.67 0.67 -3.51
C LEU A 315 -7.20 1.96 -2.84
N THR A 316 -5.99 1.93 -2.28
CA THR A 316 -5.31 3.10 -1.74
C THR A 316 -4.04 3.38 -2.52
N TRP A 317 -3.61 4.62 -2.55
CA TRP A 317 -2.35 5.04 -3.18
C TRP A 317 -1.92 6.39 -2.60
N PHE A 318 -0.70 6.83 -2.89
CA PHE A 318 -0.32 8.19 -2.60
C PHE A 318 -0.14 9.03 -3.88
N SER A 319 -0.35 10.34 -3.74
CA SER A 319 -0.33 11.27 -4.87
C SER A 319 0.06 12.68 -4.45
N ASN A 320 0.75 13.38 -5.34
CA ASN A 320 1.03 14.82 -5.21
C ASN A 320 0.10 15.67 -6.09
N ARG A 321 -1.14 15.20 -6.29
CA ARG A 321 -2.17 15.94 -7.03
C ARG A 321 -2.48 17.29 -6.41
N SER A 322 -2.97 18.22 -7.22
CA SER A 322 -3.19 19.61 -6.81
C SER A 322 -4.24 19.81 -5.71
N ASP A 323 -5.09 18.83 -5.45
CA ASP A 323 -6.06 18.81 -4.35
C ASP A 323 -5.55 18.12 -3.08
N SER A 324 -4.26 17.76 -3.03
CA SER A 324 -3.57 17.41 -1.79
C SER A 324 -3.64 18.60 -0.84
N SER A 325 -4.23 18.38 0.34
CA SER A 325 -4.56 19.46 1.26
C SER A 325 -3.67 19.52 2.50
N PHE A 326 -2.78 18.53 2.67
CA PHE A 326 -1.95 18.41 3.85
C PHE A 326 -0.47 18.61 3.54
N GLY A 327 0.13 17.80 2.64
CA GLY A 327 1.54 17.84 2.28
C GLY A 327 1.80 17.92 0.78
N ALA A 328 3.03 17.63 0.35
CA ALA A 328 3.35 17.51 -1.05
C ALA A 328 2.83 16.17 -1.62
N PHE A 329 2.87 15.11 -0.81
CA PHE A 329 2.26 13.82 -1.10
C PHE A 329 1.31 13.42 0.03
N ASP A 330 0.08 13.07 -0.34
CA ASP A 330 -0.96 12.58 0.56
C ASP A 330 -1.41 11.18 0.15
N ILE A 331 -1.96 10.41 1.12
CA ILE A 331 -2.58 9.12 0.86
C ILE A 331 -4.06 9.31 0.50
N PHE A 332 -4.47 8.66 -0.59
CA PHE A 332 -5.83 8.65 -1.12
C PHE A 332 -6.40 7.24 -1.19
N TRP A 333 -7.72 7.14 -1.32
CA TRP A 333 -8.41 5.88 -1.51
C TRP A 333 -9.67 6.02 -2.37
N THR A 334 -10.07 4.90 -2.99
CA THR A 334 -11.35 4.75 -3.69
C THR A 334 -11.89 3.33 -3.55
N ASN A 335 -13.20 3.15 -3.74
CA ASN A 335 -13.76 1.81 -3.88
C ASN A 335 -13.38 1.23 -5.24
N LYS A 336 -12.95 -0.03 -5.30
CA LYS A 336 -12.60 -0.73 -6.55
C LYS A 336 -13.76 -0.79 -7.55
N THR A 337 -15.00 -0.77 -7.07
CA THR A 337 -16.21 -0.70 -7.93
C THR A 337 -16.27 0.59 -8.76
N ASN A 338 -15.52 1.61 -8.40
CA ASN A 338 -15.42 2.87 -9.14
C ASN A 338 -14.36 2.81 -10.26
N LEU A 339 -13.52 1.78 -10.29
CA LEU A 339 -12.52 1.61 -11.32
C LEU A 339 -13.20 1.24 -12.65
N THR A 340 -13.11 2.11 -13.65
CA THR A 340 -13.79 1.96 -14.95
C THR A 340 -13.05 1.02 -15.90
N SER A 341 -11.82 0.64 -15.56
CA SER A 341 -10.95 -0.20 -16.37
C SER A 341 -10.18 -1.18 -15.48
N THR A 342 -10.82 -2.31 -15.19
CA THR A 342 -10.11 -3.52 -14.72
C THR A 342 -10.11 -4.55 -15.83
N PRO A 343 -9.02 -5.32 -16.01
CA PRO A 343 -8.93 -6.34 -17.05
C PRO A 343 -9.94 -7.47 -16.82
#